data_eed505349b70ef8d562ead8e9e841156
#
_entry.id   eed505349b70ef8d562ead8e9e841156
#
_cell.length_a   1.000
_cell.length_b   1.000
_cell.length_c   1.000
_cell.angle_alpha   90.00
_cell.angle_beta   90.00
_cell.angle_gamma   90.00
#
_symmetry.space_group_name_H-M   'P 1'
#
loop_
_entity.id
_entity.type
_entity.pdbx_description
1 polymer ?
#
loop_
_entity_poly.entity_id
_entity_poly.type
_entity_poly.pdbx_seq_one_letter_code
_entity_poly.pdbx_strand_id
1 'polypeptide(L)'
;VGARIAGLGVYRPSTVVSNEEAAAAAEVDADWIAQRVGVRERRYANAAETVVSMAVEAGSKALADAGATADAVDVVILATCSMPSPMPNGAASVAAGIGCGPAAGFDVNAACSGFSHGLAVADALVRAGTAGGVLVVGSERMSDWVDAGDRNTGPIFADGAAAALVLPSHRPEIFPVAWGSDGDHAELIAISAESGYMEMAGPKVFRWTTTALTSVIDEACRRAGLARTDVKAFVPHQANLRIIKALAQHIGAPDLVTATDVTDSGNTCGASVPLAFHALRQSGRVHSGDPVLLFGFGAGLTYAAQVVLCP
;
A
#
# COMPACT_ATOMS: atom_id res chain seq x y z
N VAL A 1 11.98 19.20 14.41
CA VAL A 1 12.47 18.24 13.40
C VAL A 1 11.25 17.57 12.80
N GLY A 2 11.15 17.55 11.48
CA GLY A 2 10.14 16.83 10.73
C GLY A 2 10.71 15.54 10.14
N ALA A 3 9.87 14.81 9.41
CA ALA A 3 10.28 13.72 8.55
C ALA A 3 9.70 13.94 7.15
N ARG A 4 10.35 13.36 6.14
CA ARG A 4 9.93 13.39 4.75
C ARG A 4 10.13 12.03 4.09
N ILE A 5 9.35 11.74 3.07
CA ILE A 5 9.68 10.69 2.12
C ILE A 5 10.79 11.24 1.23
N ALA A 6 11.94 10.58 1.23
CA ALA A 6 13.12 11.03 0.46
C ALA A 6 13.19 10.35 -0.91
N GLY A 7 12.68 9.15 -1.04
CA GLY A 7 12.66 8.39 -2.29
C GLY A 7 11.63 7.28 -2.26
N LEU A 8 11.20 6.86 -3.43
CA LEU A 8 10.23 5.79 -3.67
C LEU A 8 10.83 4.76 -4.62
N GLY A 9 10.58 3.48 -4.37
CA GLY A 9 11.01 2.40 -5.24
C GLY A 9 9.95 1.34 -5.39
N VAL A 10 9.91 0.66 -6.53
CA VAL A 10 8.87 -0.33 -6.84
C VAL A 10 9.45 -1.58 -7.49
N TYR A 11 8.78 -2.68 -7.23
CA TYR A 11 8.95 -3.93 -7.95
C TYR A 11 7.59 -4.45 -8.41
N ARG A 12 7.49 -4.76 -9.68
CA ARG A 12 6.32 -5.39 -10.29
C ARG A 12 6.74 -6.72 -10.88
N PRO A 13 6.14 -7.85 -10.49
CA PRO A 13 6.45 -9.16 -11.07
C PRO A 13 6.36 -9.17 -12.59
N SER A 14 7.12 -10.03 -13.22
CA SER A 14 7.24 -10.08 -14.69
C SER A 14 6.03 -10.73 -15.37
N THR A 15 5.34 -11.66 -14.71
CA THR A 15 4.21 -12.37 -15.29
C THR A 15 2.96 -11.50 -15.26
N VAL A 16 2.50 -11.11 -16.44
CA VAL A 16 1.24 -10.40 -16.64
C VAL A 16 0.13 -11.43 -16.84
N VAL A 17 -0.97 -11.28 -16.11
CA VAL A 17 -2.18 -12.10 -16.21
C VAL A 17 -3.33 -11.22 -16.69
N SER A 18 -3.88 -11.56 -17.84
CA SER A 18 -5.00 -10.83 -18.46
C SER A 18 -6.33 -11.10 -17.75
N ASN A 19 -7.36 -10.31 -18.08
CA ASN A 19 -8.71 -10.58 -17.59
C ASN A 19 -9.26 -11.88 -18.17
N GLU A 20 -8.90 -12.26 -19.39
CA GLU A 20 -9.32 -13.52 -20.01
C GLU A 20 -8.80 -14.74 -19.24
N GLU A 21 -7.51 -14.69 -18.83
CA GLU A 21 -6.91 -15.76 -18.03
C GLU A 21 -7.53 -15.86 -16.63
N ALA A 22 -7.68 -14.72 -15.94
CA ALA A 22 -8.29 -14.68 -14.61
C ALA A 22 -9.78 -15.05 -14.64
N ALA A 23 -10.49 -14.65 -15.68
CA ALA A 23 -11.90 -14.97 -15.89
C ALA A 23 -12.13 -16.47 -16.11
N ALA A 24 -11.25 -17.10 -16.90
CA ALA A 24 -11.31 -18.54 -17.14
C ALA A 24 -11.13 -19.36 -15.84
N ALA A 25 -10.21 -18.94 -14.95
CA ALA A 25 -10.01 -19.60 -13.67
C ALA A 25 -11.20 -19.44 -12.71
N ALA A 26 -11.82 -18.25 -12.67
CA ALA A 26 -12.90 -17.90 -11.76
C ALA A 26 -14.31 -18.15 -12.32
N GLU A 27 -14.42 -18.74 -13.52
CA GLU A 27 -15.67 -19.01 -14.24
C GLU A 27 -16.59 -17.76 -14.36
N VAL A 28 -16.01 -16.62 -14.74
CA VAL A 28 -16.70 -15.34 -14.98
C VAL A 28 -16.35 -14.77 -16.35
N ASP A 29 -17.00 -13.69 -16.76
CA ASP A 29 -16.62 -12.96 -17.98
C ASP A 29 -15.49 -11.96 -17.71
N ALA A 30 -14.57 -11.78 -18.66
CA ALA A 30 -13.52 -10.76 -18.59
C ALA A 30 -14.12 -9.34 -18.45
N ASP A 31 -15.20 -9.04 -19.16
CA ASP A 31 -15.93 -7.77 -19.05
C ASP A 31 -16.54 -7.57 -17.66
N TRP A 32 -16.96 -8.64 -17.00
CA TRP A 32 -17.46 -8.57 -15.62
C TRP A 32 -16.37 -8.08 -14.66
N ILE A 33 -15.11 -8.56 -14.82
CA ILE A 33 -13.98 -8.11 -14.02
C ILE A 33 -13.74 -6.62 -14.25
N ALA A 34 -13.65 -6.19 -15.50
CA ALA A 34 -13.43 -4.79 -15.87
C ALA A 34 -14.50 -3.86 -15.30
N GLN A 35 -15.78 -4.26 -15.38
CA GLN A 35 -16.91 -3.45 -14.92
C GLN A 35 -17.07 -3.43 -13.40
N ARG A 36 -16.82 -4.56 -12.72
CA ARG A 36 -17.04 -4.70 -11.27
C ARG A 36 -15.87 -4.23 -10.43
N VAL A 37 -14.66 -4.48 -10.90
CA VAL A 37 -13.43 -4.22 -10.15
C VAL A 37 -12.64 -3.05 -10.78
N GLY A 38 -12.66 -2.95 -12.10
CA GLY A 38 -11.92 -1.97 -12.87
C GLY A 38 -10.49 -2.42 -13.20
N VAL A 39 -10.14 -3.66 -12.92
CA VAL A 39 -8.85 -4.26 -13.29
C VAL A 39 -8.87 -4.66 -14.76
N ARG A 40 -7.80 -4.37 -15.48
CA ARG A 40 -7.55 -4.83 -16.86
C ARG A 40 -6.54 -5.97 -16.90
N GLU A 41 -5.50 -5.85 -16.08
CA GLU A 41 -4.47 -6.85 -15.91
C GLU A 41 -3.93 -6.82 -14.48
N ARG A 42 -3.28 -7.89 -14.07
CA ARG A 42 -2.56 -8.00 -12.80
C ARG A 42 -1.25 -8.73 -13.01
N ARG A 43 -0.41 -8.73 -11.99
CA ARG A 43 0.87 -9.41 -12.05
C ARG A 43 0.97 -10.46 -10.96
N TYR A 44 1.50 -11.62 -11.31
CA TYR A 44 1.76 -12.70 -10.37
C TYR A 44 3.26 -13.00 -10.33
N ALA A 45 3.76 -13.18 -9.13
CA ALA A 45 5.14 -13.53 -8.86
C ALA A 45 5.43 -14.98 -9.27
N ASN A 46 6.58 -15.19 -9.90
CA ASN A 46 7.11 -16.54 -10.13
C ASN A 46 7.80 -17.09 -8.87
N ALA A 47 8.32 -18.31 -8.93
CA ALA A 47 8.92 -18.99 -7.78
C ALA A 47 10.15 -18.25 -7.19
N ALA A 48 10.88 -17.46 -7.96
CA ALA A 48 12.03 -16.69 -7.50
C ALA A 48 11.64 -15.32 -6.92
N GLU A 49 10.44 -14.83 -7.23
CA GLU A 49 9.92 -13.55 -6.81
C GLU A 49 9.16 -13.70 -5.46
N THR A 50 9.92 -13.85 -4.39
CA THR A 50 9.36 -13.97 -3.01
C THR A 50 9.02 -12.60 -2.43
N VAL A 51 8.22 -12.55 -1.35
CA VAL A 51 7.94 -11.30 -0.59
C VAL A 51 9.24 -10.57 -0.26
N VAL A 52 10.26 -11.30 0.22
CA VAL A 52 11.57 -10.73 0.58
C VAL A 52 12.33 -10.25 -0.64
N SER A 53 12.44 -11.04 -1.71
CA SER A 53 13.22 -10.63 -2.90
C SER A 53 12.61 -9.42 -3.60
N MET A 54 11.29 -9.34 -3.70
CA MET A 54 10.58 -8.18 -4.23
C MET A 54 10.79 -6.93 -3.35
N ALA A 55 10.77 -7.12 -2.03
CA ALA A 55 11.03 -6.06 -1.05
C ALA A 55 12.45 -5.49 -1.15
N VAL A 56 13.45 -6.36 -1.34
CA VAL A 56 14.87 -5.96 -1.55
C VAL A 56 15.00 -5.10 -2.80
N GLU A 57 14.40 -5.51 -3.90
CA GLU A 57 14.42 -4.75 -5.16
C GLU A 57 13.74 -3.39 -5.04
N ALA A 58 12.56 -3.35 -4.42
CA ALA A 58 11.83 -2.10 -4.19
C ALA A 58 12.60 -1.15 -3.25
N GLY A 59 13.17 -1.69 -2.15
CA GLY A 59 13.96 -0.93 -1.20
C GLY A 59 15.23 -0.36 -1.83
N SER A 60 15.98 -1.15 -2.59
CA SER A 60 17.18 -0.70 -3.30
C SER A 60 16.88 0.45 -4.26
N LYS A 61 15.74 0.38 -4.98
CA LYS A 61 15.30 1.46 -5.87
C LYS A 61 14.87 2.72 -5.10
N ALA A 62 14.26 2.58 -3.90
CA ALA A 62 13.92 3.71 -3.07
C ALA A 62 15.16 4.45 -2.56
N LEU A 63 16.22 3.73 -2.20
CA LEU A 63 17.52 4.31 -1.86
C LEU A 63 18.13 5.05 -3.06
N ALA A 64 18.13 4.41 -4.23
CA ALA A 64 18.66 5.03 -5.47
C ALA A 64 17.90 6.32 -5.84
N ASP A 65 16.56 6.31 -5.75
CA ASP A 65 15.71 7.49 -6.02
C ASP A 65 16.00 8.64 -5.03
N ALA A 66 16.33 8.31 -3.79
CA ALA A 66 16.73 9.27 -2.75
C ALA A 66 18.18 9.77 -2.90
N GLY A 67 18.99 9.16 -3.76
CA GLY A 67 20.45 9.39 -3.81
C GLY A 67 21.16 8.94 -2.52
N ALA A 68 20.58 7.97 -1.81
CA ALA A 68 21.09 7.46 -0.53
C ALA A 68 21.73 6.08 -0.70
N THR A 69 22.62 5.74 0.25
CA THR A 69 23.22 4.41 0.38
C THR A 69 22.54 3.61 1.49
N ALA A 70 22.81 2.31 1.56
CA ALA A 70 22.25 1.43 2.58
C ALA A 70 22.60 1.88 4.03
N ASP A 71 23.73 2.56 4.23
CA ASP A 71 24.15 3.10 5.53
C ASP A 71 23.23 4.20 6.08
N ALA A 72 22.37 4.76 5.24
CA ALA A 72 21.36 5.73 5.67
C ALA A 72 20.16 5.10 6.38
N VAL A 73 20.09 3.76 6.43
CA VAL A 73 18.93 3.02 6.97
C VAL A 73 19.27 2.42 8.33
N ASP A 74 18.65 2.93 9.38
CA ASP A 74 18.76 2.38 10.74
C ASP A 74 17.64 1.36 11.03
N VAL A 75 16.50 1.47 10.34
CA VAL A 75 15.34 0.60 10.57
C VAL A 75 14.70 0.22 9.25
N VAL A 76 14.38 -1.06 9.09
CA VAL A 76 13.53 -1.59 8.02
C VAL A 76 12.20 -2.03 8.59
N ILE A 77 11.10 -1.49 8.08
CA ILE A 77 9.72 -1.89 8.40
C ILE A 77 9.14 -2.58 7.17
N LEU A 78 8.85 -3.87 7.28
CA LEU A 78 8.17 -4.62 6.22
C LEU A 78 6.68 -4.73 6.53
N ALA A 79 5.86 -4.04 5.77
CA ALA A 79 4.41 -4.16 5.80
C ALA A 79 3.97 -5.30 4.87
N THR A 80 3.53 -6.40 5.45
CA THR A 80 3.08 -7.60 4.72
C THR A 80 2.09 -8.42 5.53
N CYS A 81 1.16 -9.07 4.83
CA CYS A 81 0.28 -10.11 5.38
C CYS A 81 0.44 -11.45 4.64
N SER A 82 1.38 -11.54 3.70
CA SER A 82 1.57 -12.70 2.83
C SER A 82 2.91 -13.41 3.00
N MET A 83 3.60 -13.19 4.15
CA MET A 83 4.77 -14.01 4.48
C MET A 83 4.37 -15.49 4.63
N PRO A 84 5.12 -16.43 4.05
CA PRO A 84 4.78 -17.86 4.12
C PRO A 84 4.93 -18.47 5.51
N SER A 85 5.62 -17.78 6.42
CA SER A 85 5.86 -18.21 7.79
C SER A 85 5.87 -17.02 8.73
N PRO A 86 5.33 -17.15 9.96
CA PRO A 86 5.37 -16.08 10.96
C PRO A 86 6.77 -15.85 11.54
N MET A 87 7.71 -16.78 11.37
CA MET A 87 9.09 -16.70 11.85
C MET A 87 10.07 -17.33 10.84
N PRO A 88 11.27 -16.72 10.61
CA PRO A 88 11.68 -15.38 11.08
C PRO A 88 10.90 -14.26 10.40
N ASN A 89 11.01 -13.02 10.90
CA ASN A 89 10.44 -11.85 10.24
C ASN A 89 11.13 -11.60 8.88
N GLY A 90 10.41 -11.01 7.93
CA GLY A 90 10.94 -10.70 6.61
C GLY A 90 11.86 -9.49 6.60
N ALA A 91 11.61 -8.49 7.45
CA ALA A 91 12.33 -7.24 7.46
C ALA A 91 13.84 -7.40 7.71
N ALA A 92 14.24 -8.31 8.59
CA ALA A 92 15.65 -8.60 8.83
C ALA A 92 16.35 -9.17 7.57
N SER A 93 15.65 -10.04 6.83
CA SER A 93 16.15 -10.57 5.56
C SER A 93 16.21 -9.49 4.47
N VAL A 94 15.26 -8.57 4.44
CA VAL A 94 15.26 -7.41 3.53
C VAL A 94 16.44 -6.50 3.84
N ALA A 95 16.68 -6.16 5.12
CA ALA A 95 17.82 -5.36 5.54
C ALA A 95 19.16 -5.98 5.10
N ALA A 96 19.33 -7.27 5.32
CA ALA A 96 20.50 -8.02 4.88
C ALA A 96 20.66 -8.04 3.35
N GLY A 97 19.56 -8.25 2.61
CA GLY A 97 19.55 -8.28 1.14
C GLY A 97 19.91 -6.95 0.49
N ILE A 98 19.54 -5.83 1.12
CA ILE A 98 19.90 -4.47 0.68
C ILE A 98 21.32 -4.08 1.13
N GLY A 99 21.85 -4.72 2.17
CA GLY A 99 23.14 -4.39 2.77
C GLY A 99 23.07 -3.26 3.81
N CYS A 100 21.92 -3.12 4.51
CA CYS A 100 21.74 -2.09 5.54
C CYS A 100 22.51 -2.36 6.86
N GLY A 101 23.46 -3.31 6.84
CA GLY A 101 24.30 -3.62 8.02
C GLY A 101 23.47 -4.06 9.23
N PRO A 102 23.67 -3.47 10.42
CA PRO A 102 22.97 -3.84 11.63
C PRO A 102 21.60 -3.16 11.81
N ALA A 103 20.96 -2.73 10.74
CA ALA A 103 19.65 -2.08 10.82
C ALA A 103 18.63 -2.95 11.58
N ALA A 104 17.85 -2.33 12.45
CA ALA A 104 16.74 -3.02 13.12
C ALA A 104 15.67 -3.39 12.09
N GLY A 105 15.09 -4.60 12.19
CA GLY A 105 14.05 -5.06 11.26
C GLY A 105 12.87 -5.66 11.98
N PHE A 106 11.64 -5.24 11.62
CA PHE A 106 10.41 -5.84 12.10
C PHE A 106 9.29 -5.73 11.07
N ASP A 107 8.40 -6.73 11.09
CA ASP A 107 7.24 -6.77 10.21
C ASP A 107 6.02 -6.11 10.88
N VAL A 108 5.19 -5.46 10.06
CA VAL A 108 3.90 -4.91 10.45
C VAL A 108 2.81 -5.61 9.64
N ASN A 109 1.90 -6.27 10.32
CA ASN A 109 0.71 -6.84 9.70
C ASN A 109 -0.52 -6.00 10.07
N ALA A 110 -0.89 -5.09 9.20
CA ALA A 110 -2.18 -4.39 9.18
C ALA A 110 -2.82 -4.54 7.80
N ALA A 111 -2.57 -5.67 7.14
CA ALA A 111 -3.04 -6.03 5.80
C ALA A 111 -2.87 -4.85 4.80
N CYS A 112 -3.94 -4.52 4.06
CA CYS A 112 -3.91 -3.48 3.03
C CYS A 112 -3.59 -2.07 3.55
N SER A 113 -3.71 -1.80 4.86
CA SER A 113 -3.30 -0.54 5.48
C SER A 113 -1.87 -0.56 6.03
N GLY A 114 -1.17 -1.70 5.93
CA GLY A 114 0.13 -1.94 6.55
C GLY A 114 1.19 -0.89 6.20
N PHE A 115 1.31 -0.51 4.92
CA PHE A 115 2.26 0.53 4.52
C PHE A 115 1.96 1.88 5.22
N SER A 116 0.70 2.30 5.28
CA SER A 116 0.32 3.57 5.92
C SER A 116 0.58 3.54 7.44
N HIS A 117 0.40 2.39 8.10
CA HIS A 117 0.79 2.19 9.49
C HIS A 117 2.31 2.24 9.67
N GLY A 118 3.05 1.53 8.79
CA GLY A 118 4.52 1.55 8.80
C GLY A 118 5.09 2.95 8.58
N LEU A 119 4.48 3.73 7.68
CA LEU A 119 4.88 5.12 7.42
C LEU A 119 4.65 6.02 8.66
N ALA A 120 3.55 5.84 9.38
CA ALA A 120 3.29 6.56 10.62
C ALA A 120 4.30 6.21 11.72
N VAL A 121 4.69 4.94 11.83
CA VAL A 121 5.75 4.50 12.75
C VAL A 121 7.10 5.08 12.35
N ALA A 122 7.44 5.08 11.06
CA ALA A 122 8.67 5.65 10.54
C ALA A 122 8.77 7.16 10.83
N ASP A 123 7.71 7.93 10.59
CA ASP A 123 7.64 9.36 10.96
C ASP A 123 7.93 9.55 12.45
N ALA A 124 7.30 8.75 13.31
CA ALA A 124 7.50 8.84 14.75
C ALA A 124 8.95 8.52 15.18
N LEU A 125 9.57 7.48 14.62
CA LEU A 125 10.95 7.09 14.93
C LEU A 125 11.96 8.17 14.50
N VAL A 126 11.78 8.72 13.29
CA VAL A 126 12.66 9.78 12.78
C VAL A 126 12.49 11.07 13.58
N ARG A 127 11.25 11.49 13.85
CA ARG A 127 10.99 12.71 14.64
C ARG A 127 11.45 12.62 16.09
N ALA A 128 11.40 11.43 16.67
CA ALA A 128 11.93 11.17 18.03
C ALA A 128 13.47 11.13 18.08
N GLY A 129 14.14 11.11 16.92
CA GLY A 129 15.59 10.94 16.84
C GLY A 129 16.04 9.51 17.18
N THR A 130 15.13 8.54 17.18
CA THR A 130 15.46 7.12 17.43
C THR A 130 16.11 6.48 16.22
N ALA A 131 15.78 6.96 15.01
CA ALA A 131 16.38 6.54 13.75
C ALA A 131 16.69 7.76 12.88
N GLY A 132 17.85 7.75 12.22
CA GLY A 132 18.25 8.74 11.20
C GLY A 132 17.63 8.43 9.83
N GLY A 133 17.26 7.17 9.57
CA GLY A 133 16.57 6.76 8.35
C GLY A 133 15.77 5.48 8.56
N VAL A 134 14.57 5.46 8.01
CA VAL A 134 13.66 4.30 8.07
C VAL A 134 13.21 3.94 6.68
N LEU A 135 13.43 2.69 6.28
CA LEU A 135 12.91 2.13 5.03
C LEU A 135 11.60 1.40 5.31
N VAL A 136 10.50 1.92 4.79
CA VAL A 136 9.18 1.29 4.87
C VAL A 136 8.90 0.58 3.56
N VAL A 137 8.65 -0.71 3.61
CA VAL A 137 8.39 -1.53 2.42
C VAL A 137 7.04 -2.21 2.55
N GLY A 138 6.16 -2.04 1.58
CA GLY A 138 5.01 -2.90 1.37
C GLY A 138 5.39 -3.98 0.35
N SER A 139 5.26 -5.26 0.68
CA SER A 139 5.56 -6.35 -0.25
C SER A 139 4.61 -7.51 -0.03
N GLU A 140 3.96 -7.93 -1.11
CA GLU A 140 2.90 -8.93 -1.03
C GLU A 140 2.97 -9.93 -2.18
N ARG A 141 2.68 -11.18 -1.84
CA ARG A 141 2.46 -12.27 -2.79
C ARG A 141 1.08 -12.85 -2.51
N MET A 142 0.05 -12.10 -2.93
CA MET A 142 -1.34 -12.44 -2.64
C MET A 142 -1.82 -13.63 -3.46
N SER A 143 -1.17 -13.93 -4.59
CA SER A 143 -1.45 -15.11 -5.41
C SER A 143 -1.32 -16.44 -4.64
N ASP A 144 -0.53 -16.48 -3.56
CA ASP A 144 -0.40 -17.65 -2.70
C ASP A 144 -1.56 -17.79 -1.68
N TRP A 145 -2.34 -16.73 -1.47
CA TRP A 145 -3.36 -16.63 -0.40
C TRP A 145 -4.79 -16.48 -0.91
N VAL A 146 -4.97 -16.45 -2.23
CA VAL A 146 -6.29 -16.41 -2.87
C VAL A 146 -6.53 -17.67 -3.69
N ASP A 147 -7.77 -18.16 -3.70
CA ASP A 147 -8.18 -19.19 -4.65
C ASP A 147 -8.48 -18.52 -6.00
N ALA A 148 -7.74 -18.92 -7.03
CA ALA A 148 -7.94 -18.40 -8.39
C ALA A 148 -9.36 -18.70 -8.92
N GLY A 149 -10.00 -19.76 -8.42
CA GLY A 149 -11.39 -20.14 -8.74
C GLY A 149 -12.45 -19.32 -7.99
N ASP A 150 -12.10 -18.62 -6.90
CA ASP A 150 -13.07 -17.77 -6.22
C ASP A 150 -13.28 -16.46 -6.98
N ARG A 151 -14.46 -16.27 -7.53
CA ARG A 151 -14.86 -15.07 -8.27
C ARG A 151 -14.78 -13.76 -7.48
N ASN A 152 -14.76 -13.83 -6.13
CA ASN A 152 -14.76 -12.65 -5.26
C ASN A 152 -13.34 -12.16 -4.93
N THR A 153 -12.35 -13.04 -5.04
CA THR A 153 -10.95 -12.73 -4.68
C THR A 153 -9.97 -12.99 -5.81
N GLY A 154 -10.04 -14.13 -6.50
CA GLY A 154 -9.12 -14.54 -7.55
C GLY A 154 -8.87 -13.47 -8.63
N PRO A 155 -9.91 -12.86 -9.24
CA PRO A 155 -9.72 -11.84 -10.26
C PRO A 155 -9.25 -10.48 -9.75
N ILE A 156 -9.16 -10.27 -8.44
CA ILE A 156 -8.90 -8.96 -7.82
C ILE A 156 -7.46 -8.80 -7.42
N PHE A 157 -6.92 -9.78 -6.67
CA PHE A 157 -5.63 -9.67 -6.01
C PHE A 157 -4.45 -9.89 -6.95
N ALA A 158 -3.30 -9.35 -6.57
CA ALA A 158 -2.07 -9.35 -7.34
C ALA A 158 -0.85 -9.27 -6.41
N ASP A 159 0.34 -9.44 -6.99
CA ASP A 159 1.61 -9.42 -6.30
C ASP A 159 2.41 -8.17 -6.65
N GLY A 160 3.29 -7.75 -5.74
CA GLY A 160 4.19 -6.64 -5.97
C GLY A 160 4.77 -6.06 -4.69
N ALA A 161 5.74 -5.18 -4.85
CA ALA A 161 6.37 -4.48 -3.74
C ALA A 161 6.62 -3.01 -4.06
N ALA A 162 6.57 -2.16 -3.04
CA ALA A 162 7.02 -0.79 -3.12
C ALA A 162 7.57 -0.31 -1.78
N ALA A 163 8.50 0.64 -1.83
CA ALA A 163 9.19 1.13 -0.66
C ALA A 163 9.26 2.66 -0.65
N ALA A 164 9.33 3.22 0.55
CA ALA A 164 9.64 4.62 0.80
C ALA A 164 10.78 4.73 1.81
N LEU A 165 11.80 5.52 1.46
CA LEU A 165 12.82 5.94 2.41
C LEU A 165 12.35 7.19 3.15
N VAL A 166 12.27 7.11 4.47
CA VAL A 166 11.91 8.22 5.35
C VAL A 166 13.15 8.77 6.04
N LEU A 167 13.44 10.06 5.84
CA LEU A 167 14.58 10.76 6.40
C LEU A 167 14.13 12.00 7.19
N PRO A 168 14.98 12.55 8.08
CA PRO A 168 14.73 13.83 8.74
C PRO A 168 14.53 14.97 7.74
N SER A 169 13.72 15.95 8.15
CA SER A 169 13.54 17.20 7.43
C SER A 169 13.45 18.40 8.38
N HIS A 170 13.69 19.61 7.88
CA HIS A 170 13.62 20.82 8.68
C HIS A 170 12.21 21.20 9.10
N ARG A 171 11.21 20.76 8.33
CA ARG A 171 9.77 20.97 8.56
C ARG A 171 9.01 19.65 8.38
N PRO A 172 7.84 19.48 8.98
CA PRO A 172 7.00 18.31 8.71
C PRO A 172 6.61 18.25 7.23
N GLU A 173 6.90 17.12 6.59
CA GLU A 173 6.46 16.76 5.24
C GLU A 173 5.67 15.45 5.22
N ILE A 174 5.63 14.77 6.35
CA ILE A 174 4.68 13.72 6.70
C ILE A 174 3.85 14.28 7.85
N PHE A 175 2.53 14.40 7.65
CA PHE A 175 1.63 14.98 8.65
C PHE A 175 1.05 13.90 9.56
N PRO A 176 0.46 14.27 10.72
CA PRO A 176 -0.05 13.29 11.68
C PRO A 176 -1.13 12.37 11.08
N VAL A 177 -0.98 11.07 11.30
CA VAL A 177 -1.87 10.04 10.79
C VAL A 177 -3.24 10.05 11.50
N ALA A 178 -4.32 9.86 10.75
CA ALA A 178 -5.65 9.49 11.23
C ALA A 178 -5.83 7.98 11.01
N TRP A 179 -5.82 7.19 12.09
CA TRP A 179 -5.88 5.74 12.03
C TRP A 179 -6.82 5.14 13.06
N GLY A 180 -7.17 3.89 12.85
CA GLY A 180 -8.00 3.12 13.77
C GLY A 180 -8.30 1.72 13.25
N SER A 181 -9.17 1.03 13.97
CA SER A 181 -9.63 -0.32 13.66
C SER A 181 -11.09 -0.54 14.03
N ASP A 182 -11.70 -1.53 13.41
CA ASP A 182 -13.06 -2.02 13.65
C ASP A 182 -12.99 -3.55 13.76
N GLY A 183 -12.52 -4.02 14.91
CA GLY A 183 -12.30 -5.45 15.17
C GLY A 183 -13.59 -6.27 15.28
N ASP A 184 -14.73 -5.62 15.49
CA ASP A 184 -16.03 -6.30 15.54
C ASP A 184 -16.47 -6.81 14.16
N HIS A 185 -15.79 -6.38 13.10
CA HIS A 185 -16.04 -6.80 11.72
C HIS A 185 -14.85 -7.52 11.08
N ALA A 186 -13.98 -8.13 11.89
CA ALA A 186 -12.76 -8.81 11.41
C ALA A 186 -13.07 -9.93 10.40
N GLU A 187 -14.21 -10.59 10.54
CA GLU A 187 -14.66 -11.68 9.67
C GLU A 187 -14.99 -11.26 8.24
N LEU A 188 -15.09 -9.94 7.96
CA LEU A 188 -15.43 -9.47 6.61
C LEU A 188 -14.32 -9.70 5.58
N ILE A 189 -13.07 -9.79 6.05
CA ILE A 189 -11.90 -10.15 5.24
C ILE A 189 -10.98 -10.98 6.12
N ALA A 190 -10.89 -12.26 5.87
CA ALA A 190 -10.08 -13.18 6.70
C ALA A 190 -9.54 -14.33 5.85
N ILE A 191 -8.48 -14.97 6.34
CA ILE A 191 -8.06 -16.28 5.83
C ILE A 191 -8.93 -17.34 6.49
N SER A 192 -9.62 -18.11 5.68
CA SER A 192 -10.46 -19.21 6.14
C SER A 192 -9.60 -20.32 6.74
N ALA A 193 -9.94 -20.76 7.93
CA ALA A 193 -9.26 -21.89 8.58
C ALA A 193 -9.54 -23.23 7.86
N GLU A 194 -10.61 -23.31 7.08
CA GLU A 194 -11.01 -24.52 6.34
C GLU A 194 -10.25 -24.63 5.02
N SER A 195 -10.28 -23.54 4.21
CA SER A 195 -9.68 -23.53 2.85
C SER A 195 -8.21 -23.10 2.86
N GLY A 196 -7.75 -22.35 3.86
CA GLY A 196 -6.45 -21.68 3.88
C GLY A 196 -6.37 -20.45 2.98
N TYR A 197 -7.44 -20.11 2.26
CA TYR A 197 -7.50 -18.96 1.36
C TYR A 197 -8.28 -17.80 1.95
N MET A 198 -8.08 -16.63 1.36
CA MET A 198 -8.80 -15.42 1.72
C MET A 198 -10.27 -15.50 1.31
N GLU A 199 -11.15 -15.18 2.25
CA GLU A 199 -12.57 -14.96 2.03
C GLU A 199 -12.91 -13.49 2.27
N MET A 200 -13.80 -12.94 1.44
CA MET A 200 -14.17 -11.52 1.52
C MET A 200 -15.67 -11.30 1.30
N ALA A 201 -16.32 -10.65 2.25
CA ALA A 201 -17.71 -10.19 2.15
C ALA A 201 -17.79 -8.86 1.36
N GLY A 202 -17.46 -8.90 0.06
CA GLY A 202 -17.28 -7.73 -0.81
C GLY A 202 -18.33 -6.62 -0.67
N PRO A 203 -19.66 -6.89 -0.72
CA PRO A 203 -20.69 -5.86 -0.54
C PRO A 203 -20.66 -5.15 0.81
N LYS A 204 -20.34 -5.86 1.90
CA LYS A 204 -20.22 -5.27 3.25
C LYS A 204 -18.96 -4.42 3.34
N VAL A 205 -17.83 -4.91 2.82
CA VAL A 205 -16.57 -4.16 2.74
C VAL A 205 -16.75 -2.88 1.92
N PHE A 206 -17.42 -2.94 0.78
CA PHE A 206 -17.74 -1.77 -0.05
C PHE A 206 -18.53 -0.73 0.75
N ARG A 207 -19.59 -1.14 1.44
CA ARG A 207 -20.41 -0.23 2.27
C ARG A 207 -19.56 0.41 3.36
N TRP A 208 -18.86 -0.39 4.15
CA TRP A 208 -18.00 0.11 5.22
C TRP A 208 -17.02 1.18 4.70
N THR A 209 -16.30 0.87 3.62
CA THR A 209 -15.31 1.76 3.03
C THR A 209 -15.89 3.09 2.57
N THR A 210 -17.06 3.06 1.92
CA THR A 210 -17.66 4.25 1.31
C THR A 210 -18.53 5.07 2.27
N THR A 211 -18.82 4.56 3.47
CA THR A 211 -19.63 5.28 4.48
C THR A 211 -18.82 5.63 5.74
N ALA A 212 -18.16 4.64 6.38
CA ALA A 212 -17.48 4.88 7.64
C ALA A 212 -16.13 5.59 7.46
N LEU A 213 -15.42 5.35 6.35
CA LEU A 213 -14.06 5.85 6.17
C LEU A 213 -13.96 7.28 5.62
N THR A 214 -15.07 7.89 5.21
CA THR A 214 -15.06 9.30 4.74
C THR A 214 -14.63 10.27 5.83
N SER A 215 -15.04 10.03 7.08
CA SER A 215 -14.64 10.84 8.23
C SER A 215 -13.13 10.76 8.53
N VAL A 216 -12.48 9.64 8.16
CA VAL A 216 -11.02 9.46 8.33
C VAL A 216 -10.26 10.37 7.37
N ILE A 217 -10.76 10.55 6.14
CA ILE A 217 -10.23 11.52 5.16
C ILE A 217 -10.30 12.93 5.73
N ASP A 218 -11.45 13.33 6.28
CA ASP A 218 -11.65 14.64 6.87
C ASP A 218 -10.69 14.87 8.04
N GLU A 219 -10.52 13.88 8.90
CA GLU A 219 -9.62 13.95 10.04
C GLU A 219 -8.15 14.04 9.62
N ALA A 220 -7.72 13.29 8.59
CA ALA A 220 -6.35 13.36 8.06
C ALA A 220 -6.03 14.76 7.51
N CYS A 221 -6.95 15.36 6.75
CA CYS A 221 -6.81 16.73 6.25
C CYS A 221 -6.76 17.73 7.40
N ARG A 222 -7.66 17.61 8.39
CA ARG A 222 -7.70 18.47 9.56
C ARG A 222 -6.38 18.41 10.36
N ARG A 223 -5.81 17.21 10.54
CA ARG A 223 -4.50 17.03 11.22
C ARG A 223 -3.35 17.66 10.46
N ALA A 224 -3.44 17.72 9.13
CA ALA A 224 -2.48 18.39 8.28
C ALA A 224 -2.70 19.93 8.23
N GLY A 225 -3.77 20.44 8.81
CA GLY A 225 -4.12 21.86 8.73
C GLY A 225 -4.63 22.28 7.35
N LEU A 226 -5.19 21.36 6.58
CA LEU A 226 -5.66 21.54 5.21
C LEU A 226 -7.19 21.36 5.11
N ALA A 227 -7.82 22.09 4.22
CA ALA A 227 -9.13 21.71 3.72
C ALA A 227 -8.99 20.51 2.76
N ARG A 228 -10.05 19.70 2.60
CA ARG A 228 -10.04 18.59 1.62
C ARG A 228 -9.72 19.07 0.21
N THR A 229 -10.19 20.24 -0.15
CA THR A 229 -9.98 20.87 -1.47
C THR A 229 -8.56 21.35 -1.72
N ASP A 230 -7.70 21.39 -0.68
CA ASP A 230 -6.30 21.77 -0.81
C ASP A 230 -5.42 20.57 -1.23
N VAL A 231 -5.97 19.34 -1.09
CA VAL A 231 -5.29 18.11 -1.50
C VAL A 231 -5.16 18.08 -3.03
N LYS A 232 -3.94 17.95 -3.52
CA LYS A 232 -3.65 17.86 -4.97
C LYS A 232 -3.78 16.45 -5.51
N ALA A 233 -3.43 15.45 -4.69
CA ALA A 233 -3.53 14.07 -5.12
C ALA A 233 -4.10 13.17 -4.02
N PHE A 234 -4.85 12.17 -4.44
CA PHE A 234 -5.42 11.13 -3.59
C PHE A 234 -4.90 9.76 -4.03
N VAL A 235 -4.24 9.08 -3.10
CA VAL A 235 -3.65 7.76 -3.29
C VAL A 235 -4.26 6.79 -2.26
N PRO A 236 -5.48 6.29 -2.51
CA PRO A 236 -6.08 5.28 -1.66
C PRO A 236 -5.48 3.90 -1.93
N HIS A 237 -5.70 2.98 -1.00
CA HIS A 237 -5.56 1.56 -1.26
C HIS A 237 -6.29 1.16 -2.55
N GLN A 238 -5.60 0.43 -3.40
CA GLN A 238 -6.05 0.05 -4.74
C GLN A 238 -6.92 -1.22 -4.70
N ALA A 239 -7.97 -1.19 -3.89
CA ALA A 239 -8.87 -2.33 -3.69
C ALA A 239 -9.78 -2.59 -4.89
N ASN A 240 -10.40 -1.53 -5.40
CA ASN A 240 -11.44 -1.57 -6.43
C ASN A 240 -11.67 -0.15 -6.96
N LEU A 241 -11.75 0.00 -8.27
CA LEU A 241 -11.90 1.32 -8.91
C LEU A 241 -13.20 2.06 -8.48
N ARG A 242 -14.27 1.32 -8.16
CA ARG A 242 -15.53 1.92 -7.70
C ARG A 242 -15.40 2.52 -6.29
N ILE A 243 -14.66 1.86 -5.39
CA ILE A 243 -14.34 2.38 -4.06
C ILE A 243 -13.50 3.65 -4.20
N ILE A 244 -12.44 3.60 -5.02
CA ILE A 244 -11.55 4.74 -5.28
C ILE A 244 -12.35 5.95 -5.75
N LYS A 245 -13.25 5.78 -6.73
CA LYS A 245 -14.10 6.85 -7.25
C LYS A 245 -15.04 7.42 -6.19
N ALA A 246 -15.66 6.57 -5.37
CA ALA A 246 -16.57 7.02 -4.32
C ALA A 246 -15.86 7.86 -3.25
N LEU A 247 -14.66 7.43 -2.82
CA LEU A 247 -13.85 8.19 -1.86
C LEU A 247 -13.32 9.51 -2.47
N ALA A 248 -12.90 9.50 -3.74
CA ALA A 248 -12.48 10.72 -4.44
C ALA A 248 -13.61 11.75 -4.56
N GLN A 249 -14.85 11.31 -4.80
CA GLN A 249 -16.02 12.19 -4.80
C GLN A 249 -16.25 12.87 -3.44
N HIS A 250 -15.99 12.19 -2.33
CA HIS A 250 -16.10 12.78 -1.00
C HIS A 250 -15.08 13.92 -0.79
N ILE A 251 -13.86 13.79 -1.32
CA ILE A 251 -12.83 14.85 -1.24
C ILE A 251 -13.33 16.11 -1.94
N GLY A 252 -13.89 15.98 -3.14
CA GLY A 252 -14.56 17.06 -3.86
C GLY A 252 -13.64 18.19 -4.34
N ALA A 253 -12.32 17.96 -4.41
CA ALA A 253 -11.40 18.94 -4.97
C ALA A 253 -11.52 18.96 -6.50
N PRO A 254 -11.70 20.15 -7.13
CA PRO A 254 -11.97 20.26 -8.57
C PRO A 254 -10.89 19.62 -9.46
N ASP A 255 -9.61 19.78 -9.07
CA ASP A 255 -8.44 19.33 -9.84
C ASP A 255 -7.74 18.14 -9.17
N LEU A 256 -8.48 17.33 -8.41
CA LEU A 256 -7.93 16.18 -7.68
C LEU A 256 -7.36 15.14 -8.63
N VAL A 257 -6.09 14.89 -8.52
CA VAL A 257 -5.43 13.78 -9.23
C VAL A 257 -5.58 12.50 -8.41
N THR A 258 -6.41 11.59 -8.87
CA THR A 258 -6.65 10.32 -8.17
C THR A 258 -5.83 9.20 -8.79
N ALA A 259 -5.12 8.44 -7.94
CA ALA A 259 -4.39 7.26 -8.36
C ALA A 259 -5.37 6.11 -8.66
N THR A 260 -5.19 5.46 -9.82
CA THR A 260 -6.01 4.34 -10.30
C THR A 260 -5.16 3.18 -10.78
N ASP A 261 -4.04 2.94 -10.12
CA ASP A 261 -3.05 1.91 -10.45
C ASP A 261 -3.65 0.48 -10.44
N VAL A 262 -4.75 0.30 -9.71
CA VAL A 262 -5.51 -0.95 -9.68
C VAL A 262 -5.91 -1.45 -11.07
N THR A 263 -6.04 -0.56 -12.05
CA THR A 263 -6.44 -0.93 -13.40
C THR A 263 -5.40 -1.80 -14.11
N ASP A 264 -4.13 -1.58 -13.82
CA ASP A 264 -3.00 -2.23 -14.49
C ASP A 264 -2.11 -3.05 -13.54
N SER A 265 -2.42 -3.04 -12.24
CA SER A 265 -1.65 -3.73 -11.21
C SER A 265 -2.49 -4.71 -10.40
N GLY A 266 -3.82 -4.61 -10.43
CA GLY A 266 -4.68 -5.33 -9.50
C GLY A 266 -4.52 -4.83 -8.05
N ASN A 267 -5.08 -5.57 -7.11
CA ASN A 267 -4.99 -5.29 -5.68
C ASN A 267 -3.75 -5.98 -5.08
N THR A 268 -2.69 -5.24 -4.88
CA THR A 268 -1.43 -5.70 -4.27
C THR A 268 -1.39 -5.49 -2.76
N CYS A 269 -2.55 -5.51 -2.10
CA CYS A 269 -2.71 -5.42 -0.64
C CYS A 269 -1.87 -4.27 -0.02
N GLY A 270 -0.95 -4.57 0.91
CA GLY A 270 -0.10 -3.58 1.60
C GLY A 270 0.86 -2.81 0.69
N ALA A 271 1.21 -3.35 -0.47
CA ALA A 271 2.06 -2.66 -1.45
C ALA A 271 1.30 -1.64 -2.31
N SER A 272 -0.03 -1.66 -2.33
CA SER A 272 -0.85 -0.95 -3.31
C SER A 272 -0.75 0.59 -3.21
N VAL A 273 -0.72 1.14 -2.00
CA VAL A 273 -0.61 2.59 -1.79
C VAL A 273 0.74 3.12 -2.31
N PRO A 274 1.90 2.59 -1.89
CA PRO A 274 3.18 3.09 -2.38
C PRO A 274 3.42 2.80 -3.87
N LEU A 275 2.92 1.69 -4.44
CA LEU A 275 2.96 1.42 -5.87
C LEU A 275 2.21 2.49 -6.66
N ALA A 276 0.99 2.79 -6.24
CA ALA A 276 0.15 3.81 -6.87
C ALA A 276 0.74 5.23 -6.69
N PHE A 277 1.35 5.52 -5.55
CA PHE A 277 2.00 6.81 -5.32
C PHE A 277 3.20 7.01 -6.24
N HIS A 278 4.05 5.99 -6.37
CA HIS A 278 5.18 6.03 -7.30
C HIS A 278 4.70 6.22 -8.75
N ALA A 279 3.69 5.45 -9.20
CA ALA A 279 3.15 5.57 -10.55
C ALA A 279 2.58 6.98 -10.82
N LEU A 280 1.88 7.55 -9.83
CA LEU A 280 1.32 8.89 -9.93
C LEU A 280 2.40 9.96 -10.04
N ARG A 281 3.47 9.89 -9.22
CA ARG A 281 4.63 10.77 -9.30
C ARG A 281 5.32 10.67 -10.67
N GLN A 282 5.54 9.46 -11.18
CA GLN A 282 6.15 9.22 -12.50
C GLN A 282 5.30 9.76 -13.67
N SER A 283 3.99 9.86 -13.48
CA SER A 283 3.11 10.42 -14.52
C SER A 283 3.29 11.93 -14.75
N GLY A 284 4.02 12.63 -13.89
CA GLY A 284 4.23 14.07 -13.93
C GLY A 284 2.99 14.90 -13.60
N ARG A 285 1.91 14.28 -13.12
CA ARG A 285 0.68 15.00 -12.72
C ARG A 285 0.72 15.52 -11.30
N VAL A 286 1.70 15.09 -10.49
CA VAL A 286 1.96 15.51 -9.12
C VAL A 286 3.43 15.91 -9.02
N HIS A 287 3.70 17.04 -8.40
CA HIS A 287 5.02 17.65 -8.34
C HIS A 287 5.55 17.65 -6.90
N SER A 288 6.86 17.79 -6.76
CA SER A 288 7.49 17.93 -5.44
C SER A 288 6.86 19.06 -4.64
N GLY A 289 6.50 18.77 -3.39
CA GLY A 289 5.83 19.70 -2.47
C GLY A 289 4.31 19.72 -2.55
N ASP A 290 3.68 19.07 -3.54
CA ASP A 290 2.23 18.95 -3.59
C ASP A 290 1.69 18.11 -2.42
N PRO A 291 0.60 18.52 -1.76
CA PRO A 291 -0.04 17.73 -0.71
C PRO A 291 -0.77 16.53 -1.30
N VAL A 292 -0.34 15.34 -0.87
CA VAL A 292 -0.88 14.04 -1.29
C VAL A 292 -1.51 13.34 -0.11
N LEU A 293 -2.77 12.94 -0.21
CA LEU A 293 -3.45 12.13 0.79
C LEU A 293 -3.25 10.65 0.48
N LEU A 294 -2.48 9.96 1.32
CA LEU A 294 -2.32 8.51 1.31
C LEU A 294 -3.37 7.89 2.22
N PHE A 295 -4.03 6.82 1.76
CA PHE A 295 -5.07 6.18 2.52
C PHE A 295 -5.08 4.65 2.37
N GLY A 296 -4.57 3.94 3.38
CA GLY A 296 -4.64 2.49 3.50
C GLY A 296 -5.85 2.06 4.32
N PHE A 297 -6.55 1.01 3.88
CA PHE A 297 -7.66 0.39 4.61
C PHE A 297 -7.84 -1.07 4.16
N GLY A 298 -8.32 -1.94 5.03
CA GLY A 298 -8.51 -3.35 4.70
C GLY A 298 -8.84 -4.23 5.89
N ALA A 299 -8.38 -5.48 5.80
CA ALA A 299 -8.63 -6.50 6.82
C ALA A 299 -8.23 -6.04 8.23
N GLY A 300 -9.00 -6.54 9.21
CA GLY A 300 -8.80 -6.22 10.61
C GLY A 300 -10.09 -5.79 11.34
N LEU A 301 -11.05 -4.98 10.85
CA LEU A 301 -10.77 -4.02 9.79
C LEU A 301 -9.82 -2.92 10.31
N THR A 302 -8.93 -2.45 9.48
CA THR A 302 -7.97 -1.41 9.86
C THR A 302 -7.90 -0.30 8.82
N TYR A 303 -7.54 0.90 9.24
CA TYR A 303 -7.36 2.03 8.34
C TYR A 303 -6.32 3.02 8.85
N ALA A 304 -5.62 3.67 7.94
CA ALA A 304 -4.69 4.75 8.23
C ALA A 304 -4.62 5.72 7.04
N ALA A 305 -4.92 6.98 7.30
CA ALA A 305 -4.85 8.07 6.33
C ALA A 305 -3.91 9.16 6.83
N GLN A 306 -3.07 9.68 5.96
CA GLN A 306 -2.20 10.81 6.28
C GLN A 306 -1.84 11.60 5.04
N VAL A 307 -1.69 12.91 5.21
CA VAL A 307 -1.16 13.76 4.16
C VAL A 307 0.36 13.72 4.20
N VAL A 308 0.97 13.68 3.02
CA VAL A 308 2.42 13.85 2.84
C VAL A 308 2.66 14.89 1.76
N LEU A 309 3.83 15.53 1.77
CA LEU A 309 4.28 16.28 0.60
C LEU A 309 4.94 15.31 -0.38
N CYS A 310 4.63 15.47 -1.68
CA CYS A 310 5.25 14.67 -2.73
C CYS A 310 6.76 14.90 -2.75
N PRO A 311 7.60 13.85 -2.73
CA PRO A 311 9.05 13.99 -2.77
C PRO A 311 9.61 14.51 -4.09
#